data_ffe57ad59c392cbd470064c52ce99a5d
#
_entry.id   ffe57ad59c392cbd470064c52ce99a5d
#
_cell.length_a   1.000
_cell.length_b   1.000
_cell.length_c   1.000
_cell.angle_alpha   90.00
_cell.angle_beta   90.00
_cell.angle_gamma   90.00
#
_symmetry.space_group_name_H-M   'P 1'
#
loop_
_entity.id
_entity.type
_entity.pdbx_description
1 polymer ?
#
loop_
_entity_poly.entity_id
_entity_poly.type
_entity_poly.pdbx_seq_one_letter_code
_entity_poly.pdbx_strand_id
1 'polypeptide(L)'
;MKQGYIIDTPNVLIKTGDKAYLSLTATTGQIAVAPEEITIEGGQSVYPLFNMNTKSAVTVTLTDAQFNTDMFEAFGATASTGKRKRYELETSYVVPEGKSITITGRKIEPADITINGLKCVAKEDQNVTPTVKTGFVKVDNTTADTKLEFNEDMVGKTVTPIYAYEESSESLKFLEGVFPKKAEIILQFPLYEDEEGNGAKPATVQITVYKASIKASPTIGGNYKTASTFTIECTAMNPRRADKEIWAIDVFDNNETV
;
A
#
# COMPACT_ATOMS: atom_id res chain seq x y z
N MET A 1 -6.67 24.91 -30.22
CA MET A 1 -6.60 24.21 -28.92
C MET A 1 -8.02 23.91 -28.53
N LYS A 2 -8.35 22.62 -28.24
CA LYS A 2 -9.72 22.23 -27.90
C LYS A 2 -10.08 22.71 -26.51
N GLN A 3 -11.34 23.10 -26.35
CA GLN A 3 -11.92 23.45 -25.07
C GLN A 3 -12.84 22.31 -24.63
N GLY A 4 -12.84 21.94 -23.36
CA GLY A 4 -13.68 20.89 -22.84
C GLY A 4 -13.48 20.69 -21.35
N TYR A 5 -14.22 19.75 -20.79
CA TYR A 5 -14.23 19.45 -19.37
C TYR A 5 -13.60 18.08 -19.09
N ILE A 6 -12.73 18.01 -18.11
CA ILE A 6 -12.23 16.76 -17.53
C ILE A 6 -13.17 16.41 -16.37
N ILE A 7 -13.97 15.37 -16.54
CA ILE A 7 -15.04 15.00 -15.57
C ILE A 7 -14.70 13.71 -14.83
N ASP A 8 -13.76 12.92 -15.36
CA ASP A 8 -13.45 11.58 -14.86
C ASP A 8 -12.03 11.49 -14.30
N THR A 9 -11.75 10.38 -13.64
CA THR A 9 -10.44 10.05 -13.08
C THR A 9 -9.48 9.57 -14.17
N PRO A 10 -8.17 9.79 -14.02
CA PRO A 10 -7.22 9.38 -15.05
C PRO A 10 -6.93 7.88 -15.02
N ASN A 11 -6.62 7.33 -16.18
CA ASN A 11 -5.80 6.14 -16.27
C ASN A 11 -4.34 6.54 -16.01
N VAL A 12 -3.67 5.77 -15.16
CA VAL A 12 -2.31 6.09 -14.71
C VAL A 12 -1.33 5.01 -15.13
N LEU A 13 -0.27 5.41 -15.82
CA LEU A 13 0.84 4.53 -16.17
C LEU A 13 2.13 5.07 -15.56
N ILE A 14 2.78 4.25 -14.74
CA ILE A 14 4.09 4.55 -14.12
C ILE A 14 5.12 3.62 -14.73
N LYS A 15 6.13 4.15 -15.39
CA LYS A 15 7.23 3.37 -15.96
C LYS A 15 8.51 3.57 -15.15
N THR A 16 9.13 2.49 -14.69
CA THR A 16 10.39 2.49 -13.96
C THR A 16 11.39 1.55 -14.61
N GLY A 17 12.31 2.07 -15.41
CA GLY A 17 13.21 1.23 -16.19
C GLY A 17 12.43 0.32 -17.15
N ASP A 18 12.59 -1.00 -17.00
CA ASP A 18 11.95 -2.00 -17.88
C ASP A 18 10.54 -2.41 -17.40
N LYS A 19 10.07 -1.88 -16.29
CA LYS A 19 8.76 -2.22 -15.73
C LYS A 19 7.75 -1.09 -15.93
N ALA A 20 6.51 -1.47 -16.21
CA ALA A 20 5.39 -0.55 -16.34
C ALA A 20 4.23 -1.01 -15.43
N TYR A 21 3.68 -0.07 -14.68
CA TYR A 21 2.58 -0.29 -13.75
C TYR A 21 1.38 0.52 -14.22
N LEU A 22 0.30 -0.15 -14.55
CA LEU A 22 -0.94 0.46 -15.00
C LEU A 22 -1.98 0.42 -13.87
N SER A 23 -2.55 1.57 -13.52
CA SER A 23 -3.73 1.67 -12.68
C SER A 23 -4.89 2.22 -13.51
N LEU A 24 -5.99 1.47 -13.50
CA LEU A 24 -7.30 1.86 -14.07
C LEU A 24 -8.32 2.18 -12.97
N THR A 25 -7.91 2.12 -11.70
CA THR A 25 -8.75 2.30 -10.52
C THR A 25 -8.33 3.51 -9.69
N ALA A 26 -7.52 4.39 -10.29
CA ALA A 26 -7.16 5.66 -9.67
C ALA A 26 -8.43 6.46 -9.35
N THR A 27 -8.56 6.90 -8.09
CA THR A 27 -9.67 7.73 -7.65
C THR A 27 -9.37 9.21 -7.79
N THR A 28 -8.09 9.58 -7.77
CA THR A 28 -7.62 10.93 -8.05
C THR A 28 -6.28 10.89 -8.77
N GLY A 29 -6.09 11.82 -9.68
CA GLY A 29 -4.80 12.13 -10.27
C GLY A 29 -4.68 13.65 -10.40
N GLN A 30 -3.70 14.23 -9.75
CA GLN A 30 -3.50 15.66 -9.70
C GLN A 30 -2.07 16.01 -10.06
N ILE A 31 -1.90 17.04 -10.88
CA ILE A 31 -0.61 17.69 -11.10
C ILE A 31 -0.70 19.13 -10.58
N ALA A 32 0.25 19.52 -9.75
CA ALA A 32 0.37 20.85 -9.22
C ALA A 32 1.72 21.45 -9.62
N VAL A 33 1.69 22.69 -10.09
CA VAL A 33 2.88 23.46 -10.43
C VAL A 33 2.99 24.62 -9.43
N ALA A 34 4.04 24.62 -8.64
CA ALA A 34 4.31 25.63 -7.63
C ALA A 34 5.64 26.35 -7.94
N PRO A 35 5.60 27.59 -8.42
CA PRO A 35 6.81 28.38 -8.57
C PRO A 35 7.32 28.82 -7.18
N GLU A 36 8.63 28.78 -7.00
CA GLU A 36 9.30 29.45 -5.87
C GLU A 36 9.71 30.83 -6.30
N GLU A 37 9.29 31.84 -5.56
CA GLU A 37 9.59 33.23 -5.83
C GLU A 37 10.57 33.80 -4.80
N ILE A 38 11.53 34.56 -5.28
CA ILE A 38 12.34 35.44 -4.42
C ILE A 38 11.84 36.88 -4.58
N THR A 39 11.40 37.44 -3.50
CA THR A 39 10.98 38.84 -3.40
C THR A 39 12.08 39.65 -2.75
N ILE A 40 12.54 40.71 -3.40
CA ILE A 40 13.48 41.67 -2.84
C ILE A 40 12.68 42.88 -2.37
N GLU A 41 12.67 43.07 -1.06
CA GLU A 41 12.08 44.24 -0.42
C GLU A 41 13.18 45.25 -0.08
N GLY A 42 12.91 46.52 -0.23
CA GLY A 42 13.89 47.53 0.09
C GLY A 42 13.29 48.94 0.16
N GLY A 43 13.91 49.80 0.99
CA GLY A 43 13.49 51.17 1.19
C GLY A 43 12.20 51.29 2.02
N GLN A 44 11.56 52.46 1.93
CA GLN A 44 10.28 52.75 2.62
C GLN A 44 9.05 52.38 1.76
N SER A 45 9.22 51.56 0.74
CA SER A 45 8.14 51.17 -0.14
C SER A 45 7.32 50.02 0.46
N VAL A 46 6.00 50.10 0.35
CA VAL A 46 5.05 49.04 0.72
C VAL A 46 5.05 47.92 -0.30
N TYR A 47 5.64 48.10 -1.46
CA TYR A 47 5.69 47.13 -2.57
C TYR A 47 7.11 46.58 -2.74
N PRO A 48 7.24 45.30 -3.10
CA PRO A 48 8.54 44.73 -3.37
C PRO A 48 9.21 45.43 -4.56
N LEU A 49 10.52 45.59 -4.48
CA LEU A 49 11.32 46.20 -5.54
C LEU A 49 11.49 45.26 -6.74
N PHE A 50 11.54 43.97 -6.47
CA PHE A 50 11.74 42.98 -7.51
C PHE A 50 11.19 41.63 -7.07
N ASN A 51 10.56 40.93 -7.99
CA ASN A 51 10.09 39.57 -7.80
C ASN A 51 10.60 38.67 -8.93
N MET A 52 11.20 37.53 -8.60
CA MET A 52 11.77 36.62 -9.57
C MET A 52 11.43 35.18 -9.22
N ASN A 53 10.91 34.45 -10.21
CA ASN A 53 10.75 33.00 -10.08
C ASN A 53 12.11 32.32 -10.20
N THR A 54 12.52 31.60 -9.16
CA THR A 54 13.81 30.93 -9.07
C THR A 54 13.74 29.47 -9.40
N LYS A 55 12.60 28.84 -9.15
CA LYS A 55 12.39 27.41 -9.32
C LYS A 55 10.90 27.11 -9.53
N SER A 56 10.60 26.10 -10.29
CA SER A 56 9.25 25.55 -10.42
C SER A 56 9.25 24.12 -9.97
N ALA A 57 8.48 23.80 -8.94
CA ALA A 57 8.25 22.44 -8.49
C ALA A 57 6.98 21.91 -9.13
N VAL A 58 7.06 20.75 -9.80
CA VAL A 58 5.91 20.04 -10.34
C VAL A 58 5.71 18.79 -9.51
N THR A 59 4.56 18.69 -8.86
CA THR A 59 4.19 17.56 -8.00
C THR A 59 3.01 16.83 -8.63
N VAL A 60 3.10 15.51 -8.66
CA VAL A 60 2.02 14.62 -9.07
C VAL A 60 1.55 13.84 -7.85
N THR A 61 0.26 13.91 -7.56
CA THR A 61 -0.37 13.15 -6.49
C THR A 61 -1.40 12.21 -7.11
N LEU A 62 -1.28 10.93 -6.79
CA LEU A 62 -2.12 9.85 -7.28
C LEU A 62 -2.74 9.13 -6.10
N THR A 63 -4.04 8.87 -6.14
CA THR A 63 -4.71 8.02 -5.16
C THR A 63 -5.40 6.88 -5.90
N ASP A 64 -5.13 5.66 -5.47
CA ASP A 64 -5.72 4.44 -6.02
C ASP A 64 -6.58 3.75 -4.97
N ALA A 65 -7.72 3.21 -5.38
CA ALA A 65 -8.59 2.41 -4.53
C ALA A 65 -8.18 0.93 -4.51
N GLN A 66 -7.34 0.50 -5.43
CA GLN A 66 -6.85 -0.87 -5.51
C GLN A 66 -5.45 -0.98 -4.91
N PHE A 67 -5.30 -1.91 -3.96
CA PHE A 67 -3.99 -2.29 -3.45
C PHE A 67 -3.26 -3.15 -4.50
N ASN A 68 -2.28 -2.56 -5.18
CA ASN A 68 -1.46 -3.25 -6.16
C ASN A 68 -0.04 -3.45 -5.61
N THR A 69 0.33 -4.70 -5.35
CA THR A 69 1.64 -5.06 -4.80
C THR A 69 2.79 -4.72 -5.76
N ASP A 70 2.56 -4.80 -7.07
CA ASP A 70 3.59 -4.55 -8.07
C ASP A 70 4.05 -3.09 -8.07
N MET A 71 3.16 -2.15 -7.71
CA MET A 71 3.51 -0.74 -7.57
C MET A 71 4.55 -0.49 -6.47
N PHE A 72 4.60 -1.32 -5.42
CA PHE A 72 5.57 -1.16 -4.35
C PHE A 72 7.01 -1.41 -4.80
N GLU A 73 7.23 -2.14 -5.87
CA GLU A 73 8.56 -2.28 -6.46
C GLU A 73 9.10 -0.94 -6.99
N ALA A 74 8.21 -0.04 -7.46
CA ALA A 74 8.60 1.31 -7.83
C ALA A 74 9.10 2.13 -6.63
N PHE A 75 8.60 1.84 -5.42
CA PHE A 75 9.08 2.42 -4.16
C PHE A 75 10.37 1.77 -3.63
N GLY A 76 10.97 0.85 -4.36
CA GLY A 76 12.19 0.16 -3.96
C GLY A 76 11.95 -1.11 -3.17
N ALA A 77 10.71 -1.60 -3.08
CA ALA A 77 10.46 -2.92 -2.52
C ALA A 77 11.03 -4.02 -3.40
N THR A 78 11.49 -5.08 -2.77
CA THR A 78 11.95 -6.29 -3.46
C THR A 78 10.96 -7.41 -3.20
N ALA A 79 10.37 -7.95 -4.26
CA ALA A 79 9.50 -9.10 -4.17
C ALA A 79 10.32 -10.35 -3.81
N SER A 80 9.80 -11.16 -2.93
CA SER A 80 10.37 -12.47 -2.58
C SER A 80 9.27 -13.45 -2.20
N THR A 81 9.43 -14.69 -2.61
CA THR A 81 8.58 -15.81 -2.18
C THR A 81 9.30 -16.60 -1.10
N GLY A 82 8.55 -17.15 -0.16
CA GLY A 82 9.12 -17.96 0.91
C GLY A 82 8.17 -18.19 2.06
N LYS A 83 8.61 -18.99 3.03
CA LYS A 83 7.84 -19.19 4.25
C LYS A 83 7.96 -17.99 5.16
N ARG A 84 6.82 -17.57 5.72
CA ARG A 84 6.70 -16.48 6.69
C ARG A 84 5.79 -16.87 7.83
N LYS A 85 6.03 -16.29 8.99
CA LYS A 85 5.12 -16.43 10.13
C LYS A 85 3.83 -15.66 9.84
N ARG A 86 2.73 -16.40 9.78
CA ARG A 86 1.38 -15.84 9.74
C ARG A 86 0.78 -15.94 11.12
N TYR A 87 0.12 -14.88 11.56
CA TYR A 87 -0.57 -14.82 12.85
C TYR A 87 -2.06 -15.06 12.66
N GLU A 88 -2.62 -15.96 13.47
CA GLU A 88 -4.05 -16.13 13.63
C GLU A 88 -4.50 -15.33 14.85
N LEU A 89 -5.42 -14.38 14.64
CA LEU A 89 -5.77 -13.38 15.66
C LEU A 89 -7.24 -13.45 16.10
N GLU A 90 -8.11 -14.08 15.32
CA GLU A 90 -9.57 -13.91 15.44
C GLU A 90 -10.31 -15.18 15.85
N THR A 91 -9.67 -16.35 15.79
CA THR A 91 -10.34 -17.61 16.04
C THR A 91 -10.55 -17.85 17.54
N SER A 92 -11.80 -17.87 17.97
CA SER A 92 -12.18 -18.15 19.35
C SER A 92 -12.75 -19.55 19.50
N TYR A 93 -12.43 -20.19 20.61
CA TYR A 93 -12.87 -21.56 20.94
C TYR A 93 -13.51 -21.57 22.31
N VAL A 94 -14.57 -22.38 22.47
CA VAL A 94 -15.09 -22.73 23.80
C VAL A 94 -14.38 -24.00 24.26
N VAL A 95 -13.76 -23.98 25.42
CA VAL A 95 -13.06 -25.15 25.98
C VAL A 95 -14.08 -26.25 26.28
N PRO A 96 -14.01 -27.42 25.60
CA PRO A 96 -14.97 -28.50 25.79
C PRO A 96 -14.75 -29.23 27.13
N GLU A 97 -15.70 -30.09 27.52
CA GLU A 97 -15.55 -30.99 28.69
C GLU A 97 -14.32 -31.89 28.62
N GLY A 98 -13.88 -32.26 27.40
CA GLY A 98 -12.63 -32.97 27.18
C GLY A 98 -11.36 -32.15 27.42
N LYS A 99 -11.48 -30.88 27.86
CA LYS A 99 -10.40 -29.98 28.26
C LYS A 99 -9.35 -29.75 27.15
N SER A 100 -9.66 -30.02 25.92
CA SER A 100 -8.69 -29.86 24.83
C SER A 100 -9.28 -29.28 23.56
N ILE A 101 -8.47 -28.44 22.90
CA ILE A 101 -8.75 -27.83 21.59
C ILE A 101 -7.65 -28.31 20.64
N THR A 102 -8.04 -28.76 19.45
CA THR A 102 -7.08 -29.17 18.41
C THR A 102 -7.06 -28.13 17.29
N ILE A 103 -5.87 -27.62 17.00
CA ILE A 103 -5.60 -26.76 15.83
C ILE A 103 -5.08 -27.69 14.73
N THR A 104 -5.95 -27.99 13.78
CA THR A 104 -5.68 -28.99 12.74
C THR A 104 -4.73 -28.47 11.66
N GLY A 105 -3.83 -29.32 11.18
CA GLY A 105 -2.90 -29.01 10.09
C GLY A 105 -1.85 -27.96 10.42
N ARG A 106 -1.65 -27.68 11.72
CA ARG A 106 -0.69 -26.66 12.17
C ARG A 106 0.18 -27.23 13.29
N LYS A 107 1.48 -27.27 13.04
CA LYS A 107 2.47 -27.55 14.07
C LYS A 107 2.99 -26.26 14.64
N ILE A 108 2.64 -25.93 15.88
CA ILE A 108 2.91 -24.63 16.50
C ILE A 108 3.73 -24.84 17.74
N GLU A 109 4.83 -24.09 17.88
CA GLU A 109 5.65 -24.17 19.09
C GLU A 109 4.99 -23.43 20.27
N PRO A 110 5.14 -23.90 21.51
CA PRO A 110 4.52 -23.27 22.68
C PRO A 110 4.87 -21.79 22.83
N ALA A 111 6.07 -21.39 22.39
CA ALA A 111 6.53 -20.00 22.43
C ALA A 111 5.81 -19.08 21.39
N ASP A 112 5.23 -19.68 20.38
CA ASP A 112 4.50 -18.96 19.32
C ASP A 112 2.97 -18.90 19.58
N ILE A 113 2.53 -19.34 20.80
CA ILE A 113 1.13 -19.31 21.21
C ILE A 113 0.98 -18.38 22.41
N THR A 114 0.02 -17.46 22.32
CA THR A 114 -0.37 -16.59 23.42
C THR A 114 -1.86 -16.73 23.68
N ILE A 115 -2.22 -17.00 24.93
CA ILE A 115 -3.61 -17.02 25.39
C ILE A 115 -3.68 -16.10 26.61
N ASN A 116 -4.62 -15.16 26.61
CA ASN A 116 -4.69 -14.13 27.65
C ASN A 116 -4.79 -14.74 29.06
N GLY A 117 -3.83 -14.36 29.92
CA GLY A 117 -3.76 -14.82 31.33
C GLY A 117 -3.25 -16.25 31.53
N LEU A 118 -2.89 -16.98 30.47
CA LEU A 118 -2.43 -18.36 30.53
C LEU A 118 -1.01 -18.51 30.01
N LYS A 119 -0.20 -19.36 30.65
CA LYS A 119 1.16 -19.68 30.21
C LYS A 119 1.15 -20.94 29.36
N CYS A 120 1.52 -20.84 28.10
CA CYS A 120 1.68 -21.98 27.21
C CYS A 120 3.02 -22.69 27.47
N VAL A 121 2.98 -23.99 27.68
CA VAL A 121 4.15 -24.83 28.00
C VAL A 121 4.12 -26.12 27.17
N ALA A 122 5.30 -26.66 26.90
CA ALA A 122 5.41 -27.92 26.16
C ALA A 122 4.78 -29.10 26.94
N LYS A 123 4.33 -30.11 26.22
CA LYS A 123 3.76 -31.34 26.79
C LYS A 123 4.66 -32.03 27.79
N GLU A 124 5.94 -31.99 27.55
CA GLU A 124 6.98 -32.62 28.37
C GLU A 124 7.31 -31.83 29.62
N ASP A 125 6.75 -30.63 29.80
CA ASP A 125 7.07 -29.80 30.97
C ASP A 125 6.54 -30.40 32.24
N GLN A 126 7.46 -30.72 33.18
CA GLN A 126 7.14 -31.34 34.47
C GLN A 126 6.23 -30.50 35.36
N ASN A 127 6.17 -29.17 35.13
CA ASN A 127 5.29 -28.28 35.89
C ASN A 127 3.81 -28.54 35.64
N VAL A 128 3.46 -29.17 34.51
CA VAL A 128 2.08 -29.44 34.07
C VAL A 128 1.77 -30.93 33.83
N THR A 129 2.73 -31.80 34.04
CA THR A 129 2.55 -33.26 33.89
C THR A 129 2.41 -33.89 35.31
N PRO A 130 1.45 -34.80 35.51
CA PRO A 130 0.47 -35.35 34.56
C PRO A 130 -0.79 -34.50 34.37
N THR A 131 -1.06 -33.54 35.25
CA THR A 131 -2.29 -32.73 35.23
C THR A 131 -1.95 -31.27 34.96
N VAL A 132 -2.71 -30.63 34.05
CA VAL A 132 -2.54 -29.22 33.77
C VAL A 132 -2.94 -28.37 35.00
N LYS A 133 -2.03 -27.57 35.50
CA LYS A 133 -2.26 -26.67 36.65
C LYS A 133 -3.01 -25.40 36.19
N THR A 134 -3.70 -24.78 37.14
CA THR A 134 -4.34 -23.48 36.97
C THR A 134 -3.34 -22.44 36.43
N GLY A 135 -3.73 -21.66 35.43
CA GLY A 135 -2.88 -20.65 34.78
C GLY A 135 -1.96 -21.16 33.69
N PHE A 136 -1.99 -22.47 33.39
CA PHE A 136 -1.19 -23.07 32.33
C PHE A 136 -2.05 -23.69 31.25
N VAL A 137 -1.48 -23.75 30.05
CA VAL A 137 -1.99 -24.52 28.89
C VAL A 137 -0.85 -25.42 28.42
N LYS A 138 -1.12 -26.72 28.36
CA LYS A 138 -0.16 -27.67 27.83
C LYS A 138 -0.31 -27.78 26.31
N VAL A 139 0.77 -27.61 25.59
CA VAL A 139 0.83 -27.63 24.14
C VAL A 139 1.47 -28.95 23.69
N ASP A 140 0.70 -29.78 22.99
CA ASP A 140 1.18 -30.99 22.33
C ASP A 140 1.26 -30.76 20.83
N ASN A 141 2.47 -30.61 20.32
CA ASN A 141 2.77 -30.42 18.88
C ASN A 141 3.61 -31.58 18.32
N THR A 142 3.49 -32.77 18.90
CA THR A 142 4.23 -33.96 18.47
C THR A 142 3.74 -34.49 17.12
N THR A 143 2.55 -34.11 16.67
CA THR A 143 1.95 -34.45 15.39
C THR A 143 1.90 -33.24 14.45
N ALA A 144 1.28 -33.42 13.27
CA ALA A 144 1.02 -32.31 12.34
C ALA A 144 0.00 -31.32 12.89
N ASP A 145 -0.79 -31.69 13.88
CA ASP A 145 -1.76 -30.87 14.58
C ASP A 145 -1.17 -30.38 15.90
N THR A 146 -1.63 -29.25 16.39
CA THR A 146 -1.31 -28.77 17.71
C THR A 146 -2.52 -28.92 18.64
N LYS A 147 -2.37 -29.65 19.74
CA LYS A 147 -3.40 -29.84 20.75
C LYS A 147 -3.10 -28.98 21.96
N LEU A 148 -4.06 -28.15 22.34
CA LEU A 148 -4.04 -27.34 23.55
C LEU A 148 -4.84 -28.03 24.64
N GLU A 149 -4.22 -28.36 25.75
CA GLU A 149 -4.89 -28.99 26.91
C GLU A 149 -4.98 -27.96 28.04
N PHE A 150 -6.20 -27.82 28.56
CA PHE A 150 -6.55 -26.81 29.56
C PHE A 150 -6.82 -27.44 30.92
N ASN A 151 -6.73 -26.63 31.96
CA ASN A 151 -7.19 -27.00 33.29
C ASN A 151 -8.72 -27.07 33.33
N GLU A 152 -9.27 -27.79 34.30
CA GLU A 152 -10.71 -27.97 34.53
C GLU A 152 -11.46 -26.64 34.71
N ASP A 153 -10.85 -25.67 35.38
CA ASP A 153 -11.41 -24.34 35.59
C ASP A 153 -11.71 -23.56 34.28
N MET A 154 -11.16 -24.01 33.16
CA MET A 154 -11.35 -23.39 31.87
C MET A 154 -12.49 -24.00 31.04
N VAL A 155 -13.06 -25.13 31.46
CA VAL A 155 -14.18 -25.78 30.78
C VAL A 155 -15.36 -24.82 30.66
N GLY A 156 -15.92 -24.72 29.47
CA GLY A 156 -17.04 -23.83 29.14
C GLY A 156 -16.63 -22.35 28.93
N LYS A 157 -15.40 -21.98 29.19
CA LYS A 157 -14.91 -20.61 28.92
C LYS A 157 -14.45 -20.46 27.47
N THR A 158 -14.68 -19.27 26.92
CA THR A 158 -14.16 -18.91 25.61
C THR A 158 -12.72 -18.44 25.72
N VAL A 159 -11.85 -18.99 24.87
CA VAL A 159 -10.45 -18.60 24.72
C VAL A 159 -10.17 -18.22 23.29
N THR A 160 -9.33 -17.20 23.09
CA THR A 160 -8.85 -16.78 21.78
C THR A 160 -7.33 -16.97 21.76
N PRO A 161 -6.85 -18.14 21.34
CA PRO A 161 -5.43 -18.36 21.20
C PRO A 161 -4.91 -17.57 19.99
N ILE A 162 -3.96 -16.68 20.25
CA ILE A 162 -3.18 -16.00 19.22
C ILE A 162 -1.95 -16.85 18.96
N TYR A 163 -1.77 -17.31 17.75
CA TYR A 163 -0.64 -18.16 17.42
C TYR A 163 -0.04 -17.83 16.05
N ALA A 164 1.24 -18.14 15.90
CA ALA A 164 1.96 -17.98 14.65
C ALA A 164 2.36 -19.33 14.07
N TYR A 165 2.23 -19.46 12.77
CA TYR A 165 2.69 -20.64 12.02
C TYR A 165 3.35 -20.23 10.71
N GLU A 166 4.18 -21.09 10.15
CA GLU A 166 4.84 -20.84 8.89
C GLU A 166 3.92 -21.17 7.71
N GLU A 167 3.75 -20.22 6.81
CA GLU A 167 3.00 -20.39 5.56
C GLU A 167 3.78 -19.79 4.39
N SER A 168 3.60 -20.37 3.21
CA SER A 168 4.16 -19.80 1.98
C SER A 168 3.50 -18.48 1.68
N SER A 169 4.29 -17.46 1.45
CA SER A 169 3.79 -16.11 1.14
C SER A 169 4.64 -15.45 0.07
N GLU A 170 4.00 -14.57 -0.67
CA GLU A 170 4.67 -13.53 -1.42
C GLU A 170 4.89 -12.34 -0.50
N SER A 171 6.09 -11.83 -0.47
CA SER A 171 6.48 -10.76 0.44
C SER A 171 7.16 -9.63 -0.33
N LEU A 172 6.82 -8.42 0.02
CA LEU A 172 7.52 -7.22 -0.40
C LEU A 172 8.41 -6.75 0.74
N LYS A 173 9.71 -6.66 0.49
CA LYS A 173 10.71 -6.25 1.47
C LYS A 173 11.21 -4.85 1.14
N PHE A 174 11.13 -3.97 2.10
CA PHE A 174 11.79 -2.67 2.07
C PHE A 174 13.11 -2.79 2.82
N LEU A 175 14.21 -2.68 2.10
CA LEU A 175 15.54 -2.83 2.69
C LEU A 175 16.12 -1.44 2.99
N GLU A 176 16.93 -1.37 4.04
CA GLU A 176 17.69 -0.17 4.37
C GLU A 176 18.61 0.24 3.21
N GLY A 177 18.68 1.53 2.91
CA GLY A 177 19.53 2.05 1.84
C GLY A 177 18.99 1.88 0.41
N VAL A 178 17.81 1.28 0.25
CA VAL A 178 17.15 1.18 -1.06
C VAL A 178 16.20 2.36 -1.23
N PHE A 179 16.42 3.12 -2.28
CA PHE A 179 15.62 4.30 -2.60
C PHE A 179 14.59 4.00 -3.70
N PRO A 180 13.46 4.74 -3.73
CA PRO A 180 12.51 4.65 -4.82
C PRO A 180 13.15 4.89 -6.17
N LYS A 181 12.70 4.16 -7.17
CA LYS A 181 13.17 4.32 -8.55
C LYS A 181 12.64 5.64 -9.12
N LYS A 182 13.38 6.17 -10.08
CA LYS A 182 12.88 7.28 -10.90
C LYS A 182 11.92 6.72 -11.93
N ALA A 183 10.81 7.43 -12.16
CA ALA A 183 9.74 6.99 -13.02
C ALA A 183 9.39 8.04 -14.08
N GLU A 184 8.90 7.58 -15.21
CA GLU A 184 8.05 8.34 -16.12
C GLU A 184 6.60 8.13 -15.69
N ILE A 185 5.81 9.20 -15.64
CA ILE A 185 4.40 9.14 -15.22
C ILE A 185 3.55 9.67 -16.36
N ILE A 186 2.56 8.89 -16.74
CA ILE A 186 1.59 9.25 -17.79
C ILE A 186 0.20 9.18 -17.17
N LEU A 187 -0.53 10.29 -17.28
CA LEU A 187 -1.92 10.42 -16.85
C LEU A 187 -2.77 10.64 -18.09
N GLN A 188 -3.81 9.86 -18.28
CA GLN A 188 -4.75 10.03 -19.39
C GLN A 188 -6.14 10.30 -18.84
N PHE A 189 -6.68 11.46 -19.20
CA PHE A 189 -8.02 11.90 -18.83
C PHE A 189 -8.93 11.94 -20.05
N PRO A 190 -10.20 11.53 -19.96
CA PRO A 190 -11.17 11.82 -20.98
C PRO A 190 -11.50 13.32 -20.98
N LEU A 191 -11.52 13.94 -22.15
CA LEU A 191 -11.91 15.33 -22.36
C LEU A 191 -13.26 15.36 -23.08
N TYR A 192 -14.26 15.95 -22.43
CA TYR A 192 -15.61 16.11 -23.00
C TYR A 192 -15.75 17.53 -23.54
N GLU A 193 -16.05 17.66 -24.82
CA GLU A 193 -16.31 18.94 -25.46
C GLU A 193 -17.71 19.44 -25.11
N ASP A 194 -17.90 20.78 -25.06
CA ASP A 194 -19.15 21.43 -24.63
C ASP A 194 -20.19 21.56 -25.77
N GLU A 195 -20.01 20.80 -26.84
CA GLU A 195 -20.98 20.86 -27.95
C GLU A 195 -22.07 19.80 -27.83
N GLU A 196 -23.29 20.27 -27.94
CA GLU A 196 -24.57 19.56 -27.92
C GLU A 196 -24.50 18.14 -28.51
N GLY A 197 -24.35 17.15 -27.73
CA GLY A 197 -24.69 15.85 -28.21
C GLY A 197 -23.86 14.69 -27.76
N ASN A 198 -24.56 13.82 -27.16
CA ASN A 198 -24.33 12.38 -27.15
C ASN A 198 -22.96 11.87 -26.73
N GLY A 199 -22.58 11.98 -25.49
CA GLY A 199 -21.79 10.97 -24.76
C GLY A 199 -20.62 10.25 -25.43
N ALA A 200 -20.26 10.63 -26.66
CA ALA A 200 -19.09 10.11 -27.34
C ALA A 200 -17.84 10.64 -26.68
N LYS A 201 -16.86 9.80 -26.46
CA LYS A 201 -15.54 10.18 -25.92
C LYS A 201 -14.84 11.07 -26.97
N PRO A 202 -14.82 12.38 -26.83
CA PRO A 202 -14.38 13.24 -27.91
C PRO A 202 -12.87 13.33 -28.01
N ALA A 203 -12.15 13.37 -26.91
CA ALA A 203 -10.70 13.52 -26.91
C ALA A 203 -10.06 12.90 -25.65
N THR A 204 -8.75 12.71 -25.70
CA THR A 204 -7.96 12.26 -24.55
C THR A 204 -6.90 13.31 -24.25
N VAL A 205 -6.87 13.82 -23.02
CA VAL A 205 -5.77 14.63 -22.52
C VAL A 205 -4.75 13.71 -21.88
N GLN A 206 -3.55 13.72 -22.40
CA GLN A 206 -2.43 13.00 -21.83
C GLN A 206 -1.46 13.98 -21.19
N ILE A 207 -1.12 13.75 -19.92
CA ILE A 207 -0.07 14.48 -19.22
C ILE A 207 1.10 13.52 -19.02
N THR A 208 2.25 13.88 -19.56
CA THR A 208 3.47 13.08 -19.45
C THR A 208 4.50 13.81 -18.61
N VAL A 209 4.92 13.22 -17.49
CA VAL A 209 6.07 13.69 -16.70
C VAL A 209 7.23 12.74 -16.98
N TYR A 210 8.18 13.20 -17.77
CA TYR A 210 9.26 12.36 -18.33
C TYR A 210 10.21 11.77 -17.27
N LYS A 211 10.32 12.42 -16.12
CA LYS A 211 11.12 11.91 -15.01
C LYS A 211 10.61 12.46 -13.70
N ALA A 212 10.24 11.59 -12.81
CA ALA A 212 9.79 11.93 -11.47
C ALA A 212 10.55 11.12 -10.41
N SER A 213 10.75 11.73 -9.27
CA SER A 213 11.19 11.04 -8.05
C SER A 213 9.96 10.68 -7.26
N ILE A 214 9.77 9.40 -7.00
CA ILE A 214 8.69 8.90 -6.16
C ILE A 214 9.10 9.12 -4.70
N LYS A 215 8.21 9.67 -3.88
CA LYS A 215 8.45 9.78 -2.43
C LYS A 215 8.35 8.40 -1.78
N ALA A 216 9.27 8.12 -0.86
CA ALA A 216 9.41 6.81 -0.21
C ALA A 216 8.37 6.53 0.90
N SER A 217 7.26 7.22 0.94
CA SER A 217 6.25 7.10 2.01
C SER A 217 4.85 6.86 1.43
N PRO A 218 4.59 5.66 0.91
CA PRO A 218 3.23 5.31 0.55
C PRO A 218 2.36 5.26 1.81
N THR A 219 1.20 5.89 1.76
CA THR A 219 0.22 5.80 2.85
C THR A 219 -0.74 4.67 2.55
N ILE A 220 -0.79 3.69 3.44
CA ILE A 220 -1.77 2.60 3.39
C ILE A 220 -2.73 2.82 4.54
N GLY A 221 -3.98 3.05 4.25
CA GLY A 221 -5.02 3.25 5.26
C GLY A 221 -6.16 2.26 5.10
N GLY A 222 -6.84 1.95 6.20
CA GLY A 222 -8.06 1.17 6.20
C GLY A 222 -9.07 1.78 7.14
N ASN A 223 -10.30 1.99 6.69
CA ASN A 223 -11.41 2.47 7.49
C ASN A 223 -12.56 1.47 7.43
N TYR A 224 -13.35 1.42 8.51
CA TYR A 224 -14.52 0.55 8.58
C TYR A 224 -15.50 0.87 7.44
N LYS A 225 -15.87 -0.14 6.66
CA LYS A 225 -16.79 -0.06 5.51
C LYS A 225 -16.39 0.93 4.39
N THR A 226 -15.15 1.38 4.36
CA THR A 226 -14.64 2.26 3.30
C THR A 226 -13.47 1.55 2.60
N ALA A 227 -13.42 1.62 1.28
CA ALA A 227 -12.28 1.08 0.55
C ALA A 227 -10.98 1.78 1.02
N SER A 228 -9.96 0.98 1.28
CA SER A 228 -8.63 1.51 1.55
C SER A 228 -8.12 2.23 0.33
N THR A 229 -7.52 3.39 0.52
CA THR A 229 -6.86 4.13 -0.54
C THR A 229 -5.35 4.10 -0.37
N PHE A 230 -4.66 4.15 -1.48
CA PHE A 230 -3.22 4.16 -1.54
C PHE A 230 -2.77 5.45 -2.27
N THR A 231 -1.99 6.28 -1.60
CA THR A 231 -1.57 7.57 -2.16
C THR A 231 -0.08 7.55 -2.48
N ILE A 232 0.24 8.00 -3.70
CA ILE A 232 1.59 8.15 -4.22
C ILE A 232 1.84 9.63 -4.49
N GLU A 233 2.93 10.16 -3.95
CA GLU A 233 3.41 11.48 -4.29
C GLU A 233 4.72 11.41 -5.07
N CYS A 234 4.79 12.15 -6.16
CA CYS A 234 5.96 12.22 -7.01
C CYS A 234 6.34 13.68 -7.27
N THR A 235 7.63 13.95 -7.41
CA THR A 235 8.13 15.28 -7.78
C THR A 235 8.89 15.16 -9.09
N ALA A 236 8.52 15.99 -10.06
CA ALA A 236 9.19 16.03 -11.36
C ALA A 236 10.67 16.45 -11.20
N MET A 237 11.50 15.87 -11.99
CA MET A 237 12.95 16.11 -12.04
C MET A 237 13.36 16.48 -13.47
N ASN A 238 14.47 17.19 -13.61
CA ASN A 238 15.05 17.43 -14.92
C ASN A 238 15.46 16.10 -15.58
N PRO A 239 14.83 15.72 -16.71
CA PRO A 239 15.15 14.47 -17.42
C PRO A 239 16.45 14.53 -18.21
N ARG A 240 17.04 15.73 -18.35
CA ARG A 240 18.22 16.03 -19.19
C ARG A 240 18.01 15.68 -20.67
N ARG A 241 16.80 15.91 -21.17
CA ARG A 241 16.45 15.77 -22.58
C ARG A 241 17.02 16.93 -23.42
N ALA A 242 17.27 16.68 -24.68
CA ALA A 242 17.77 17.70 -25.61
C ALA A 242 16.79 18.84 -25.83
N ASP A 243 15.48 18.54 -25.83
CA ASP A 243 14.37 19.49 -25.95
C ASP A 243 14.08 20.26 -24.66
N LYS A 244 14.72 19.89 -23.51
CA LYS A 244 14.55 20.45 -22.20
C LYS A 244 13.15 20.32 -21.59
N GLU A 245 12.29 19.52 -22.17
CA GLU A 245 10.95 19.26 -21.64
C GLU A 245 11.03 18.49 -20.31
N ILE A 246 10.31 18.95 -19.31
CA ILE A 246 10.16 18.32 -17.98
C ILE A 246 8.87 17.53 -17.94
N TRP A 247 7.81 18.11 -18.49
CA TRP A 247 6.48 17.52 -18.64
C TRP A 247 5.76 18.15 -19.83
N ALA A 248 4.76 17.45 -20.37
CA ALA A 248 3.96 17.89 -21.51
C ALA A 248 2.48 17.58 -21.26
N ILE A 249 1.62 18.34 -21.94
CA ILE A 249 0.18 18.08 -22.06
C ILE A 249 -0.13 17.94 -23.53
N ASP A 250 -0.62 16.77 -23.91
CA ASP A 250 -1.01 16.44 -25.27
C ASP A 250 -2.52 16.18 -25.31
N VAL A 251 -3.19 16.64 -26.39
CA VAL A 251 -4.61 16.41 -26.60
C VAL A 251 -4.77 15.60 -27.89
N PHE A 252 -5.30 14.40 -27.76
CA PHE A 252 -5.52 13.46 -28.84
C PHE A 252 -7.00 13.38 -29.20
N ASP A 253 -7.32 13.49 -30.49
CA ASP A 253 -8.66 13.26 -31.03
C ASP A 253 -8.94 11.77 -31.14
N ASN A 254 -9.99 11.28 -30.48
CA ASN A 254 -10.38 9.89 -30.54
C ASN A 254 -11.21 9.54 -31.82
N ASN A 255 -11.47 10.53 -32.67
CA ASN A 255 -12.28 10.39 -33.89
C ASN A 255 -11.47 10.06 -35.15
N GLU A 256 -10.15 10.05 -35.08
CA GLU A 256 -9.34 9.59 -36.20
C GLU A 256 -9.29 8.06 -36.22
N THR A 257 -10.21 7.46 -36.96
CA THR A 257 -10.10 6.06 -37.40
C THR A 257 -8.92 5.98 -38.36
N VAL A 258 -7.85 5.30 -37.97
CA VAL A 258 -6.76 4.91 -38.86
C VAL A 258 -7.26 3.84 -39.84
#